data_e9404ed63ddc6f4cb1ffb1a12d434c43
#
_entry.id   e9404ed63ddc6f4cb1ffb1a12d434c43
#
_cell.length_a   1.000
_cell.length_b   1.000
_cell.length_c   1.000
_cell.angle_alpha   90.00
_cell.angle_beta   90.00
_cell.angle_gamma   90.00
#
_symmetry.space_group_name_H-M   'P 1'
#
loop_
_entity.id
_entity.type
_entity.pdbx_description
1 polymer ?
#
loop_
_entity_poly.entity_id
_entity_poly.type
_entity_poly.pdbx_seq_one_letter_code
_entity_poly.pdbx_strand_id
1 'polypeptide(L)'
;MFGLALGGYLLGSIPLAWIVTRLATGKDLRSLGSGNVGVMNVALNVTRWAGLIVFLGEAAKGLLAVLLARRVSDTPLAIGITVLATVIGTRWMVWLGFAGGRGNTAGLAAMALLSWQTLLIGIGVWALVRLVSRSSFWATRISLLGWPLVFGWLTQSWTYLLFGLALSGIYLTTHRTVSDDHTIIKERWPSLWAFLTGPKRSR
;
A
#
# COMPACT_ATOMS: atom_id res chain seq x y z
N MET A 1 -12.67 19.67 7.72
CA MET A 1 -12.16 18.34 8.07
C MET A 1 -13.06 17.20 7.62
N PHE A 2 -14.38 17.21 7.89
CA PHE A 2 -15.28 16.14 7.44
C PHE A 2 -15.24 15.90 5.92
N GLY A 3 -15.32 16.95 5.10
CA GLY A 3 -15.21 16.81 3.63
C GLY A 3 -13.90 16.20 3.16
N LEU A 4 -12.77 16.52 3.82
CA LEU A 4 -11.46 15.92 3.52
C LEU A 4 -11.42 14.44 3.89
N ALA A 5 -11.99 14.05 5.03
CA ALA A 5 -12.08 12.66 5.42
C ALA A 5 -12.98 11.86 4.47
N LEU A 6 -14.16 12.38 4.13
CA LEU A 6 -15.08 11.73 3.22
C LEU A 6 -14.48 11.62 1.81
N GLY A 7 -13.91 12.71 1.27
CA GLY A 7 -13.26 12.72 -0.04
C GLY A 7 -12.07 11.76 -0.10
N GLY A 8 -11.22 11.76 0.92
CA GLY A 8 -10.12 10.81 1.04
C GLY A 8 -10.60 9.35 1.06
N TYR A 9 -11.62 9.06 1.88
CA TYR A 9 -12.20 7.71 1.95
C TYR A 9 -12.79 7.26 0.61
N LEU A 10 -13.55 8.10 -0.07
CA LEU A 10 -14.13 7.78 -1.38
C LEU A 10 -13.04 7.59 -2.44
N LEU A 11 -12.02 8.44 -2.46
CA LEU A 11 -10.85 8.29 -3.33
C LEU A 11 -10.15 6.94 -3.11
N GLY A 12 -9.89 6.59 -1.85
CA GLY A 12 -9.31 5.30 -1.49
C GLY A 12 -10.18 4.12 -1.87
N SER A 13 -11.50 4.26 -1.73
CA SER A 13 -12.48 3.19 -2.00
C SER A 13 -12.63 2.83 -3.48
N ILE A 14 -12.09 3.62 -4.43
CA ILE A 14 -12.12 3.26 -5.86
C ILE A 14 -11.45 1.89 -6.05
N PRO A 15 -12.14 0.83 -6.50
CA PRO A 15 -11.63 -0.52 -6.50
C PRO A 15 -10.81 -0.83 -7.77
N LEU A 16 -9.72 -0.08 -8.00
CA LEU A 16 -8.97 -0.12 -9.26
C LEU A 16 -8.44 -1.51 -9.59
N ALA A 17 -7.90 -2.22 -8.61
CA ALA A 17 -7.38 -3.59 -8.80
C ALA A 17 -8.49 -4.56 -9.24
N TRP A 18 -9.68 -4.42 -8.67
CA TRP A 18 -10.85 -5.21 -9.04
C TRP A 18 -11.34 -4.85 -10.46
N ILE A 19 -11.45 -3.55 -10.77
CA ILE A 19 -11.86 -3.07 -12.10
C ILE A 19 -10.93 -3.60 -13.18
N VAL A 20 -9.61 -3.40 -13.02
CA VAL A 20 -8.61 -3.86 -14.00
C VAL A 20 -8.68 -5.38 -14.19
N THR A 21 -8.82 -6.14 -13.10
CA THR A 21 -8.96 -7.60 -13.18
C THR A 21 -10.24 -7.99 -13.91
N ARG A 22 -11.36 -7.37 -13.57
CA ARG A 22 -12.65 -7.66 -14.20
C ARG A 22 -12.64 -7.39 -15.69
N LEU A 23 -12.05 -6.27 -16.11
CA LEU A 23 -11.91 -5.91 -17.53
C LEU A 23 -10.96 -6.85 -18.28
N ALA A 24 -9.86 -7.26 -17.65
CA ALA A 24 -8.84 -8.10 -18.29
C ALA A 24 -9.23 -9.59 -18.37
N THR A 25 -10.04 -10.11 -17.43
CA THR A 25 -10.26 -11.56 -17.29
C THR A 25 -11.72 -11.97 -17.15
N GLY A 26 -12.63 -11.02 -16.95
CA GLY A 26 -14.03 -11.30 -16.62
C GLY A 26 -14.25 -11.88 -15.21
N LYS A 27 -13.18 -12.09 -14.42
CA LYS A 27 -13.23 -12.74 -13.08
C LYS A 27 -13.25 -11.72 -11.95
N ASP A 28 -13.69 -12.17 -10.77
CA ASP A 28 -13.56 -11.40 -9.53
C ASP A 28 -12.17 -11.61 -8.93
N LEU A 29 -11.43 -10.51 -8.67
CA LEU A 29 -10.08 -10.60 -8.09
C LEU A 29 -10.06 -11.28 -6.71
N ARG A 30 -11.17 -11.18 -5.96
CA ARG A 30 -11.29 -11.80 -4.63
C ARG A 30 -11.31 -13.33 -4.67
N SER A 31 -11.65 -13.91 -5.83
CA SER A 31 -11.57 -15.36 -6.06
C SER A 31 -10.22 -15.82 -6.62
N LEU A 32 -9.27 -14.91 -6.85
CA LEU A 32 -7.97 -15.22 -7.44
C LEU A 32 -6.84 -15.11 -6.39
N GLY A 33 -5.94 -16.06 -6.41
CA GLY A 33 -4.70 -16.06 -5.61
C GLY A 33 -4.95 -15.85 -4.11
N SER A 34 -4.43 -14.76 -3.55
CA SER A 34 -4.60 -14.44 -2.13
C SER A 34 -5.96 -13.84 -1.77
N GLY A 35 -6.83 -13.57 -2.74
CA GLY A 35 -8.10 -12.83 -2.53
C GLY A 35 -7.92 -11.34 -2.20
N ASN A 36 -6.69 -10.87 -2.01
CA ASN A 36 -6.41 -9.47 -1.69
C ASN A 36 -6.64 -8.55 -2.91
N VAL A 37 -7.34 -7.43 -2.70
CA VAL A 37 -7.64 -6.45 -3.77
C VAL A 37 -6.46 -5.47 -3.89
N GLY A 38 -5.34 -5.93 -4.47
CA GLY A 38 -4.13 -5.12 -4.55
C GLY A 38 -3.18 -5.54 -5.65
N VAL A 39 -2.14 -4.70 -5.83
CA VAL A 39 -1.14 -4.75 -6.91
C VAL A 39 -0.57 -6.14 -7.14
N MET A 40 -0.06 -6.79 -6.08
CA MET A 40 0.64 -8.07 -6.22
C MET A 40 -0.28 -9.19 -6.63
N ASN A 41 -1.52 -9.24 -6.11
CA ASN A 41 -2.48 -10.25 -6.53
C ASN A 41 -2.81 -10.13 -8.02
N VAL A 42 -2.97 -8.91 -8.53
CA VAL A 42 -3.17 -8.66 -9.96
C VAL A 42 -1.93 -9.04 -10.77
N ALA A 43 -0.74 -8.63 -10.36
CA ALA A 43 0.51 -8.94 -11.07
C ALA A 43 0.78 -10.45 -11.18
N LEU A 44 0.45 -11.21 -10.13
CA LEU A 44 0.69 -12.66 -10.06
C LEU A 44 -0.39 -13.50 -10.78
N ASN A 45 -1.64 -13.07 -10.78
CA ASN A 45 -2.77 -13.90 -11.20
C ASN A 45 -3.51 -13.37 -12.44
N VAL A 46 -3.22 -12.13 -12.88
CA VAL A 46 -3.71 -11.56 -14.15
C VAL A 46 -2.53 -11.37 -15.09
N THR A 47 -1.90 -10.19 -15.09
CA THR A 47 -0.66 -9.91 -15.83
C THR A 47 0.19 -8.88 -15.07
N ARG A 48 1.50 -8.86 -15.36
CA ARG A 48 2.42 -7.85 -14.80
C ARG A 48 2.05 -6.44 -15.20
N TRP A 49 1.61 -6.25 -16.46
CA TRP A 49 1.17 -4.96 -16.98
C TRP A 49 -0.10 -4.47 -16.26
N ALA A 50 -1.06 -5.37 -16.04
CA ALA A 50 -2.22 -5.05 -15.21
C ALA A 50 -1.81 -4.68 -13.78
N GLY A 51 -0.85 -5.40 -13.20
CA GLY A 51 -0.26 -5.07 -11.90
C GLY A 51 0.41 -3.69 -11.89
N LEU A 52 1.13 -3.33 -12.96
CA LEU A 52 1.75 -1.99 -13.10
C LEU A 52 0.69 -0.89 -13.18
N ILE A 53 -0.37 -1.07 -13.97
CA ILE A 53 -1.48 -0.11 -14.05
C ILE A 53 -2.11 0.10 -12.68
N VAL A 54 -2.37 -0.99 -11.95
CA VAL A 54 -2.91 -0.92 -10.59
C VAL A 54 -1.93 -0.23 -9.63
N PHE A 55 -0.63 -0.53 -9.73
CA PHE A 55 0.39 0.14 -8.91
C PHE A 55 0.38 1.66 -9.12
N LEU A 56 0.39 2.11 -10.38
CA LEU A 56 0.36 3.54 -10.72
C LEU A 56 -0.92 4.21 -10.21
N GLY A 57 -2.06 3.57 -10.39
CA GLY A 57 -3.34 4.12 -9.92
C GLY A 57 -3.47 4.14 -8.39
N GLU A 58 -3.00 3.11 -7.69
CA GLU A 58 -2.97 3.11 -6.22
C GLU A 58 -1.97 4.14 -5.67
N ALA A 59 -0.82 4.32 -6.32
CA ALA A 59 0.12 5.39 -5.99
C ALA A 59 -0.51 6.78 -6.23
N ALA A 60 -1.19 6.97 -7.35
CA ALA A 60 -1.89 8.22 -7.66
C ALA A 60 -2.92 8.59 -6.58
N LYS A 61 -3.65 7.64 -6.00
CA LYS A 61 -4.56 7.92 -4.88
C LYS A 61 -3.84 8.57 -3.69
N GLY A 62 -2.69 8.02 -3.31
CA GLY A 62 -1.89 8.59 -2.21
C GLY A 62 -1.38 10.00 -2.50
N LEU A 63 -0.86 10.22 -3.71
CA LEU A 63 -0.42 11.55 -4.17
C LEU A 63 -1.60 12.53 -4.21
N LEU A 64 -2.72 12.15 -4.81
CA LEU A 64 -3.93 12.97 -4.89
C LEU A 64 -4.49 13.31 -3.52
N ALA A 65 -4.46 12.38 -2.56
CA ALA A 65 -4.89 12.64 -1.19
C ALA A 65 -4.12 13.82 -0.57
N VAL A 66 -2.79 13.83 -0.71
CA VAL A 66 -1.95 14.93 -0.21
C VAL A 66 -2.24 16.22 -0.96
N LEU A 67 -2.30 16.18 -2.30
CA LEU A 67 -2.53 17.37 -3.13
C LEU A 67 -3.91 17.99 -2.88
N LEU A 68 -4.95 17.18 -2.78
CA LEU A 68 -6.30 17.64 -2.47
C LEU A 68 -6.39 18.25 -1.07
N ALA A 69 -5.74 17.64 -0.08
CA ALA A 69 -5.68 18.22 1.26
C ALA A 69 -5.03 19.60 1.24
N ARG A 70 -3.87 19.72 0.58
CA ARG A 70 -3.12 20.98 0.45
C ARG A 70 -3.90 22.09 -0.26
N ARG A 71 -4.81 21.76 -1.16
CA ARG A 71 -5.70 22.73 -1.82
C ARG A 71 -6.70 23.36 -0.85
N VAL A 72 -7.08 22.64 0.21
CA VAL A 72 -8.02 23.10 1.22
C VAL A 72 -7.28 23.69 2.43
N SER A 73 -6.24 23.01 2.89
CA SER A 73 -5.43 23.43 4.04
C SER A 73 -4.10 22.67 4.07
N ASP A 74 -2.99 23.41 4.16
CA ASP A 74 -1.63 22.83 4.23
C ASP A 74 -1.22 22.44 5.67
N THR A 75 -2.19 22.28 6.57
CA THR A 75 -1.90 21.85 7.94
C THR A 75 -1.63 20.34 7.99
N PRO A 76 -0.70 19.88 8.86
CA PRO A 76 -0.44 18.45 9.07
C PRO A 76 -1.71 17.65 9.42
N LEU A 77 -2.66 18.27 10.10
CA LEU A 77 -3.93 17.65 10.46
C LEU A 77 -4.81 17.37 9.24
N ALA A 78 -4.97 18.36 8.33
CA ALA A 78 -5.77 18.20 7.12
C ALA A 78 -5.19 17.12 6.21
N ILE A 79 -3.87 17.16 6.00
CA ILE A 79 -3.14 16.19 5.19
C ILE A 79 -3.24 14.79 5.81
N GLY A 80 -2.96 14.67 7.11
CA GLY A 80 -3.00 13.40 7.81
C GLY A 80 -4.38 12.74 7.78
N ILE A 81 -5.46 13.51 8.04
CA ILE A 81 -6.84 13.01 7.97
C ILE A 81 -7.16 12.50 6.56
N THR A 82 -6.80 13.24 5.52
CA THR A 82 -7.11 12.86 4.13
C THR A 82 -6.36 11.59 3.72
N VAL A 83 -5.05 11.50 4.03
CA VAL A 83 -4.23 10.32 3.72
C VAL A 83 -4.71 9.10 4.51
N LEU A 84 -4.97 9.27 5.82
CA LEU A 84 -5.49 8.17 6.66
C LEU A 84 -6.82 7.65 6.13
N ALA A 85 -7.74 8.56 5.81
CA ALA A 85 -9.04 8.21 5.23
C ALA A 85 -8.90 7.50 3.87
N THR A 86 -7.92 7.90 3.04
CA THR A 86 -7.63 7.24 1.76
C THR A 86 -7.13 5.80 1.98
N VAL A 87 -6.25 5.58 2.95
CA VAL A 87 -5.78 4.21 3.28
C VAL A 87 -6.92 3.37 3.86
N ILE A 88 -7.75 3.95 4.74
CA ILE A 88 -8.96 3.31 5.26
C ILE A 88 -9.91 2.93 4.11
N GLY A 89 -10.16 3.84 3.18
CA GLY A 89 -10.97 3.59 1.99
C GLY A 89 -10.41 2.47 1.10
N THR A 90 -9.09 2.41 0.93
CA THR A 90 -8.44 1.31 0.19
C THR A 90 -8.55 -0.03 0.93
N ARG A 91 -8.56 -0.01 2.24
CA ARG A 91 -8.68 -1.22 3.08
C ARG A 91 -10.12 -1.72 3.17
N TRP A 92 -11.07 -0.82 3.33
CA TRP A 92 -12.50 -1.10 3.49
C TRP A 92 -13.29 -0.37 2.41
N MET A 93 -13.21 -0.89 1.17
CA MET A 93 -13.85 -0.30 -0.02
C MET A 93 -15.37 -0.44 0.07
N VAL A 94 -16.10 0.68 0.13
CA VAL A 94 -17.56 0.68 0.20
C VAL A 94 -18.20 -0.05 -1.00
N TRP A 95 -17.62 0.11 -2.19
CA TRP A 95 -18.14 -0.50 -3.44
C TRP A 95 -17.99 -2.02 -3.52
N LEU A 96 -17.16 -2.61 -2.67
CA LEU A 96 -16.93 -4.05 -2.62
C LEU A 96 -17.44 -4.69 -1.31
N GLY A 97 -18.41 -4.06 -0.64
CA GLY A 97 -18.92 -4.55 0.64
C GLY A 97 -17.85 -4.52 1.74
N PHE A 98 -17.05 -3.46 1.78
CA PHE A 98 -15.94 -3.26 2.71
C PHE A 98 -14.79 -4.28 2.59
N ALA A 99 -14.76 -5.06 1.51
CA ALA A 99 -13.60 -5.86 1.15
C ALA A 99 -12.62 -5.00 0.33
N GLY A 100 -11.33 -5.02 0.67
CA GLY A 100 -10.35 -4.18 0.00
C GLY A 100 -8.93 -4.72 0.04
N GLY A 101 -7.99 -3.85 -0.33
CA GLY A 101 -6.56 -4.10 -0.33
C GLY A 101 -5.90 -3.82 1.02
N ARG A 102 -4.57 -3.68 1.02
CA ARG A 102 -3.78 -3.33 2.21
C ARG A 102 -3.53 -1.82 2.32
N GLY A 103 -3.66 -1.07 1.23
CA GLY A 103 -3.43 0.38 1.18
C GLY A 103 -1.94 0.79 1.19
N ASN A 104 -1.01 -0.17 1.20
CA ASN A 104 0.43 0.12 1.32
C ASN A 104 0.92 1.06 0.20
N THR A 105 0.52 0.82 -1.04
CA THR A 105 0.99 1.61 -2.20
C THR A 105 0.54 3.08 -2.08
N ALA A 106 -0.71 3.31 -1.70
CA ALA A 106 -1.22 4.66 -1.50
C ALA A 106 -0.52 5.37 -0.33
N GLY A 107 -0.33 4.68 0.80
CA GLY A 107 0.39 5.23 1.95
C GLY A 107 1.85 5.56 1.66
N LEU A 108 2.58 4.67 0.97
CA LEU A 108 3.98 4.90 0.58
C LEU A 108 4.10 6.05 -0.42
N ALA A 109 3.18 6.19 -1.37
CA ALA A 109 3.17 7.31 -2.32
C ALA A 109 2.88 8.66 -1.63
N ALA A 110 1.93 8.69 -0.69
CA ALA A 110 1.71 9.87 0.14
C ALA A 110 2.95 10.24 0.95
N MET A 111 3.63 9.24 1.56
CA MET A 111 4.87 9.45 2.30
C MET A 111 5.99 9.98 1.42
N ALA A 112 6.14 9.47 0.19
CA ALA A 112 7.15 9.96 -0.76
C ALA A 112 7.01 11.47 -1.01
N LEU A 113 5.78 11.98 -1.04
CA LEU A 113 5.51 13.40 -1.24
C LEU A 113 5.65 14.23 0.04
N LEU A 114 5.38 13.65 1.21
CA LEU A 114 5.45 14.36 2.49
C LEU A 114 6.86 14.38 3.08
N SER A 115 7.57 13.27 3.00
CA SER A 115 8.93 13.10 3.50
C SER A 115 9.61 11.92 2.80
N TRP A 116 10.22 12.19 1.66
CA TRP A 116 10.96 11.16 0.91
C TRP A 116 12.13 10.57 1.73
N GLN A 117 12.70 11.36 2.65
CA GLN A 117 13.73 10.89 3.57
C GLN A 117 13.21 9.79 4.49
N THR A 118 12.01 9.99 5.07
CA THR A 118 11.36 8.96 5.90
C THR A 118 11.12 7.69 5.10
N LEU A 119 10.68 7.82 3.85
CA LEU A 119 10.47 6.68 2.96
C LEU A 119 11.77 5.91 2.72
N LEU A 120 12.87 6.60 2.38
CA LEU A 120 14.16 5.96 2.14
C LEU A 120 14.73 5.28 3.39
N ILE A 121 14.64 5.93 4.56
CA ILE A 121 15.06 5.34 5.83
C ILE A 121 14.22 4.08 6.12
N GLY A 122 12.89 4.15 5.94
CA GLY A 122 12.00 3.01 6.13
C GLY A 122 12.33 1.82 5.22
N ILE A 123 12.61 2.09 3.94
CA ILE A 123 13.07 1.08 2.98
C ILE A 123 14.43 0.50 3.40
N GLY A 124 15.37 1.35 3.82
CA GLY A 124 16.70 0.93 4.29
C GLY A 124 16.62 0.03 5.52
N VAL A 125 15.81 0.41 6.51
CA VAL A 125 15.56 -0.41 7.71
C VAL A 125 14.91 -1.74 7.32
N TRP A 126 13.89 -1.70 6.45
CA TRP A 126 13.24 -2.90 5.96
C TRP A 126 14.25 -3.85 5.25
N ALA A 127 15.08 -3.32 4.37
CA ALA A 127 16.07 -4.09 3.63
C ALA A 127 17.11 -4.70 4.59
N LEU A 128 17.62 -3.93 5.55
CA LEU A 128 18.58 -4.39 6.55
C LEU A 128 18.01 -5.51 7.42
N VAL A 129 16.82 -5.30 7.99
CA VAL A 129 16.14 -6.32 8.80
C VAL A 129 15.84 -7.56 7.94
N ARG A 130 15.43 -7.39 6.69
CA ARG A 130 15.17 -8.49 5.76
C ARG A 130 16.43 -9.30 5.45
N LEU A 131 17.56 -8.63 5.30
CA LEU A 131 18.87 -9.26 5.07
C LEU A 131 19.30 -10.11 6.28
N VAL A 132 19.19 -9.55 7.48
CA VAL A 132 19.61 -10.20 8.73
C VAL A 132 18.64 -11.32 9.13
N SER A 133 17.33 -11.02 9.20
CA SER A 133 16.31 -11.98 9.68
C SER A 133 15.89 -13.01 8.64
N ARG A 134 16.22 -12.77 7.36
CA ARG A 134 15.72 -13.54 6.20
C ARG A 134 14.19 -13.66 6.12
N SER A 135 13.48 -12.82 6.85
CA SER A 135 12.02 -12.83 7.00
C SER A 135 11.41 -11.48 6.61
N SER A 136 10.56 -11.47 5.57
CA SER A 136 9.78 -10.28 5.19
C SER A 136 8.76 -9.90 6.27
N PHE A 137 8.27 -10.88 7.02
CA PHE A 137 7.34 -10.66 8.13
C PHE A 137 7.96 -9.76 9.22
N TRP A 138 9.14 -10.12 9.71
CA TRP A 138 9.85 -9.34 10.74
C TRP A 138 10.33 -7.99 10.19
N ALA A 139 10.85 -7.97 8.96
CA ALA A 139 11.28 -6.72 8.32
C ALA A 139 10.14 -5.71 8.25
N THR A 140 8.94 -6.14 7.81
CA THR A 140 7.78 -5.26 7.72
C THR A 140 7.34 -4.76 9.10
N ARG A 141 7.26 -5.64 10.10
CA ARG A 141 6.80 -5.26 11.45
C ARG A 141 7.74 -4.28 12.12
N ILE A 142 9.05 -4.54 12.08
CA ILE A 142 10.05 -3.65 12.68
C ILE A 142 10.03 -2.29 11.98
N SER A 143 9.96 -2.27 10.64
CA SER A 143 9.87 -1.00 9.91
C SER A 143 8.59 -0.24 10.25
N LEU A 144 7.44 -0.92 10.33
CA LEU A 144 6.16 -0.30 10.69
C LEU A 144 6.14 0.28 12.12
N LEU A 145 6.92 -0.27 13.03
CA LEU A 145 7.04 0.27 14.38
C LEU A 145 7.99 1.49 14.45
N GLY A 146 9.03 1.48 13.64
CA GLY A 146 10.08 2.51 13.67
C GLY A 146 9.77 3.76 12.83
N TRP A 147 9.16 3.59 11.64
CA TRP A 147 9.00 4.70 10.71
C TRP A 147 8.14 5.89 11.22
N PRO A 148 7.09 5.70 12.07
CA PRO A 148 6.35 6.85 12.59
C PRO A 148 7.21 7.78 13.43
N LEU A 149 8.15 7.22 14.20
CA LEU A 149 9.08 7.99 15.02
C LEU A 149 10.01 8.83 14.13
N VAL A 150 10.57 8.21 13.08
CA VAL A 150 11.40 8.90 12.09
C VAL A 150 10.60 9.99 11.37
N PHE A 151 9.36 9.71 11.01
CA PHE A 151 8.49 10.67 10.32
C PHE A 151 8.16 11.87 11.20
N GLY A 152 7.76 11.64 12.45
CA GLY A 152 7.49 12.72 13.41
C GLY A 152 8.75 13.56 13.70
N TRP A 153 9.91 12.90 13.83
CA TRP A 153 11.19 13.58 14.08
C TRP A 153 11.65 14.42 12.88
N LEU A 154 11.64 13.88 11.66
CA LEU A 154 12.08 14.62 10.47
C LEU A 154 11.14 15.77 10.10
N THR A 155 9.86 15.60 10.33
CA THR A 155 8.86 16.65 10.04
C THR A 155 8.64 17.60 11.22
N GLN A 156 9.26 17.36 12.36
CA GLN A 156 9.08 18.13 13.61
C GLN A 156 7.59 18.30 13.96
N SER A 157 6.79 17.24 13.74
CA SER A 157 5.32 17.30 13.87
C SER A 157 4.75 16.12 14.67
N TRP A 158 4.23 16.42 15.85
CA TRP A 158 3.46 15.46 16.66
C TRP A 158 2.24 14.91 15.92
N THR A 159 1.63 15.73 15.07
CA THR A 159 0.48 15.33 14.26
C THR A 159 0.89 14.22 13.27
N TYR A 160 1.99 14.38 12.58
CA TYR A 160 2.49 13.34 11.66
C TYR A 160 2.96 12.08 12.39
N LEU A 161 3.53 12.20 13.59
CA LEU A 161 3.80 11.03 14.44
C LEU A 161 2.52 10.25 14.74
N LEU A 162 1.45 10.92 15.19
CA LEU A 162 0.18 10.26 15.53
C LEU A 162 -0.47 9.60 14.31
N PHE A 163 -0.49 10.27 13.17
CA PHE A 163 -0.98 9.68 11.92
C PHE A 163 -0.11 8.51 11.45
N GLY A 164 1.19 8.60 11.60
CA GLY A 164 2.11 7.49 11.34
C GLY A 164 1.81 6.27 12.20
N LEU A 165 1.59 6.46 13.49
CA LEU A 165 1.20 5.39 14.42
C LEU A 165 -0.16 4.77 14.04
N ALA A 166 -1.14 5.59 13.67
CA ALA A 166 -2.45 5.11 13.22
C ALA A 166 -2.34 4.27 11.93
N LEU A 167 -1.57 4.73 10.94
CA LEU A 167 -1.30 3.98 9.71
C LEU A 167 -0.57 2.66 10.01
N SER A 168 0.44 2.68 10.89
CA SER A 168 1.12 1.46 11.32
C SER A 168 0.17 0.47 11.98
N GLY A 169 -0.74 0.94 12.83
CA GLY A 169 -1.79 0.11 13.42
C GLY A 169 -2.64 -0.58 12.36
N ILE A 170 -3.12 0.17 11.36
CA ILE A 170 -3.89 -0.39 10.24
C ILE A 170 -3.07 -1.44 9.49
N TYR A 171 -1.81 -1.15 9.13
CA TYR A 171 -0.97 -2.08 8.38
C TYR A 171 -0.64 -3.34 9.20
N LEU A 172 -0.38 -3.23 10.48
CA LEU A 172 -0.12 -4.38 11.36
C LEU A 172 -1.34 -5.32 11.46
N THR A 173 -2.56 -4.78 11.44
CA THR A 173 -3.78 -5.61 11.41
C THR A 173 -3.97 -6.36 10.09
N THR A 174 -3.41 -5.87 8.99
CA THR A 174 -3.52 -6.49 7.66
C THR A 174 -2.46 -7.54 7.38
N HIS A 175 -1.33 -7.49 8.07
CA HIS A 175 -0.23 -8.46 7.94
C HIS A 175 -0.37 -9.65 8.89
N ARG A 176 -1.53 -10.35 8.84
CA ARG A 176 -1.81 -11.46 9.76
C ARG A 176 -1.28 -12.81 9.30
N THR A 177 -0.97 -12.99 8.02
CA THR A 177 -0.60 -14.30 7.47
C THR A 177 0.74 -14.27 6.76
N VAL A 178 1.49 -15.33 6.99
CA VAL A 178 2.81 -15.64 6.40
C VAL A 178 2.70 -16.06 4.92
N SER A 179 1.51 -16.14 4.34
CA SER A 179 1.34 -16.37 2.90
C SER A 179 1.80 -15.13 2.11
N ASP A 180 3.10 -14.95 2.13
CA ASP A 180 3.78 -13.89 1.42
C ASP A 180 3.66 -14.13 -0.08
N ASP A 181 3.27 -13.10 -0.80
CA ASP A 181 3.39 -13.05 -2.26
C ASP A 181 4.82 -13.44 -2.72
N HIS A 182 5.83 -13.25 -1.86
CA HIS A 182 7.20 -13.74 -2.03
C HIS A 182 7.33 -15.26 -2.13
N THR A 183 6.55 -16.02 -1.38
CA THR A 183 6.55 -17.48 -1.46
C THR A 183 6.02 -17.90 -2.82
N ILE A 184 4.93 -17.29 -3.27
CA ILE A 184 4.34 -17.55 -4.58
C ILE A 184 5.31 -17.16 -5.72
N ILE A 185 6.02 -16.03 -5.57
CA ILE A 185 7.04 -15.62 -6.57
C ILE A 185 8.14 -16.67 -6.64
N LYS A 186 8.70 -17.12 -5.51
CA LYS A 186 9.77 -18.13 -5.48
C LYS A 186 9.34 -19.48 -6.04
N GLU A 187 8.09 -19.88 -5.81
CA GLU A 187 7.54 -21.12 -6.36
C GLU A 187 7.37 -21.07 -7.88
N ARG A 188 6.97 -19.91 -8.42
CA ARG A 188 6.64 -19.74 -9.83
C ARG A 188 7.76 -19.18 -10.69
N TRP A 189 8.78 -18.55 -10.09
CA TRP A 189 9.92 -17.95 -10.79
C TRP A 189 11.22 -18.19 -10.00
N PRO A 190 12.38 -18.38 -10.70
CA PRO A 190 13.67 -18.63 -10.03
C PRO A 190 14.20 -17.41 -9.27
N SER A 191 13.78 -16.21 -9.63
CA SER A 191 14.21 -14.95 -9.01
C SER A 191 13.17 -13.84 -9.22
N LEU A 192 13.29 -12.76 -8.46
CA LEU A 192 12.49 -11.54 -8.66
C LEU A 192 12.71 -10.95 -10.06
N TRP A 193 13.94 -11.01 -10.57
CA TRP A 193 14.26 -10.57 -11.92
C TRP A 193 13.52 -11.41 -12.99
N ALA A 194 13.54 -12.71 -12.83
CA ALA A 194 12.78 -13.62 -13.71
C ALA A 194 11.26 -13.39 -13.60
N PHE A 195 10.75 -13.01 -12.43
CA PHE A 195 9.37 -12.55 -12.30
C PHE A 195 9.10 -11.28 -13.10
N LEU A 196 10.03 -10.33 -13.14
CA LEU A 196 9.87 -9.07 -13.88
C LEU A 196 10.01 -9.24 -15.41
N THR A 197 10.88 -10.13 -15.88
CA THR A 197 11.29 -10.22 -17.30
C THR A 197 10.95 -11.53 -17.99
N GLY A 198 10.83 -12.63 -17.25
CA GLY A 198 10.74 -13.99 -17.80
C GLY A 198 9.32 -14.57 -17.86
N PRO A 199 9.09 -15.67 -18.60
CA PRO A 199 7.85 -16.43 -18.55
C PRO A 199 7.69 -17.14 -17.21
N LYS A 200 6.43 -17.52 -16.88
CA LYS A 200 6.17 -18.44 -15.76
C LYS A 200 6.88 -19.77 -16.03
N ARG A 201 7.40 -20.43 -14.98
CA ARG A 201 7.79 -21.83 -15.09
C ARG A 201 6.56 -22.64 -15.52
N SER A 202 6.66 -23.37 -16.61
CA SER A 202 5.70 -24.45 -16.93
C SER A 202 5.76 -25.48 -15.78
N ARG A 203 4.63 -25.81 -15.22
CA ARG A 203 4.51 -26.94 -14.30
C ARG A 203 4.58 -28.23 -15.08
#